data_3d61973c77145ffb126db5558b3038f2
#
_entry.id   3d61973c77145ffb126db5558b3038f2
#
_cell.length_a   1.000
_cell.length_b   1.000
_cell.length_c   1.000
_cell.angle_alpha   90.00
_cell.angle_beta   90.00
_cell.angle_gamma   90.00
#
_symmetry.space_group_name_H-M   'P 1'
#
loop_
_entity.id
_entity.type
_entity.pdbx_description
1 polymer ?
#
loop_
_entity_poly.entity_id
_entity_poly.type
_entity_poly.pdbx_seq_one_letter_code
_entity_poly.pdbx_strand_id
1 'polypeptide(L)'
;MTPFYTINTLSKDFEITPRALRFYEDKGILNPSRRGTTRVYSERDRTRLKLTLRGKRLGLKLEECREIIDMYDPAQPDDSLQLLRLCEKIREHRASLLTKIKDIEETLQAMDDVEGKCLSKLIKNVA
;
A
#
# COMPACT_ATOMS: atom_id res chain seq x y z
N MET A 1 -3.70 -31.85 5.10
CA MET A 1 -4.96 -31.09 5.20
C MET A 1 -4.67 -29.61 5.03
N THR A 2 -5.26 -29.00 4.01
CA THR A 2 -5.02 -27.57 3.73
C THR A 2 -5.82 -26.72 4.72
N PRO A 3 -5.21 -25.79 5.45
CA PRO A 3 -5.95 -24.93 6.36
C PRO A 3 -6.90 -23.99 5.62
N PHE A 4 -8.05 -23.75 6.24
CA PHE A 4 -9.06 -22.82 5.75
C PHE A 4 -9.30 -21.75 6.80
N TYR A 5 -9.66 -20.56 6.33
CA TYR A 5 -9.89 -19.40 7.18
C TYR A 5 -11.28 -18.84 6.91
N THR A 6 -11.97 -18.42 7.97
CA THR A 6 -13.22 -17.69 7.85
C THR A 6 -12.92 -16.19 7.68
N ILE A 7 -13.92 -15.45 7.23
CA ILE A 7 -13.79 -13.98 7.12
C ILE A 7 -13.48 -13.35 8.49
N ASN A 8 -14.08 -13.87 9.56
CA ASN A 8 -13.83 -13.36 10.90
C ASN A 8 -12.41 -13.63 11.37
N THR A 9 -11.87 -14.81 11.07
CA THR A 9 -10.49 -15.16 11.41
C THR A 9 -9.49 -14.24 10.72
N LEU A 10 -9.63 -14.07 9.40
CA LEU A 10 -8.74 -13.16 8.65
C LEU A 10 -8.89 -11.71 9.09
N SER A 11 -10.11 -11.28 9.35
CA SER A 11 -10.39 -9.93 9.84
C SER A 11 -9.65 -9.64 11.14
N LYS A 12 -9.67 -10.58 12.07
CA LYS A 12 -8.95 -10.46 13.35
C LYS A 12 -7.44 -10.53 13.17
N ASP A 13 -6.96 -11.50 12.41
CA ASP A 13 -5.52 -11.75 12.25
C ASP A 13 -4.81 -10.56 11.60
N PHE A 14 -5.45 -9.90 10.64
CA PHE A 14 -4.86 -8.78 9.91
C PHE A 14 -5.37 -7.41 10.36
N GLU A 15 -6.24 -7.38 11.34
CA GLU A 15 -6.81 -6.13 11.89
C GLU A 15 -7.47 -5.27 10.80
N ILE A 16 -8.24 -5.92 9.94
CA ILE A 16 -9.00 -5.26 8.87
C ILE A 16 -10.47 -5.65 8.96
N THR A 17 -11.33 -4.85 8.37
CA THR A 17 -12.77 -5.10 8.41
C THR A 17 -13.19 -6.20 7.42
N PRO A 18 -14.30 -6.92 7.68
CA PRO A 18 -14.88 -7.82 6.69
C PRO A 18 -15.21 -7.12 5.38
N ARG A 19 -15.58 -5.84 5.43
CA ARG A 19 -15.84 -5.03 4.24
C ARG A 19 -14.59 -4.87 3.38
N ALA A 20 -13.43 -4.65 4.00
CA ALA A 20 -12.16 -4.57 3.29
C ALA A 20 -11.82 -5.89 2.61
N LEU A 21 -12.06 -7.02 3.29
CA LEU A 21 -11.85 -8.35 2.70
C LEU A 21 -12.73 -8.57 1.47
N ARG A 22 -14.01 -8.19 1.54
CA ARG A 22 -14.91 -8.28 0.39
C ARG A 22 -14.47 -7.39 -0.76
N PHE A 23 -13.93 -6.21 -0.45
CA PHE A 23 -13.35 -5.31 -1.45
C PHE A 23 -12.18 -5.98 -2.18
N TYR A 24 -11.27 -6.63 -1.46
CA TYR A 24 -10.15 -7.35 -2.07
C TYR A 24 -10.61 -8.55 -2.89
N GLU A 25 -11.69 -9.20 -2.50
CA GLU A 25 -12.34 -10.24 -3.29
C GLU A 25 -12.85 -9.67 -4.61
N ASP A 26 -13.54 -8.53 -4.58
CA ASP A 26 -14.06 -7.84 -5.76
C ASP A 26 -12.95 -7.41 -6.71
N LYS A 27 -11.79 -7.08 -6.19
CA LYS A 27 -10.62 -6.67 -6.98
C LYS A 27 -9.78 -7.84 -7.48
N GLY A 28 -10.18 -9.07 -7.20
CA GLY A 28 -9.50 -10.26 -7.69
C GLY A 28 -8.23 -10.61 -6.92
N ILE A 29 -8.02 -10.03 -5.76
CA ILE A 29 -6.88 -10.36 -4.88
C ILE A 29 -7.17 -11.68 -4.15
N LEU A 30 -8.38 -11.81 -3.64
CA LEU A 30 -8.86 -12.99 -2.92
C LEU A 30 -9.91 -13.71 -3.75
N ASN A 31 -9.93 -15.03 -3.65
CA ASN A 31 -10.91 -15.87 -4.35
C ASN A 31 -11.41 -16.98 -3.42
N PRO A 32 -12.24 -16.63 -2.43
CA PRO A 32 -12.76 -17.62 -1.50
C PRO A 32 -13.71 -18.59 -2.20
N SER A 33 -13.72 -19.82 -1.72
CA SER A 33 -14.78 -20.77 -2.06
C SER A 33 -15.93 -20.58 -1.08
N ARG A 34 -17.07 -21.18 -1.39
CA ARG A 34 -18.25 -21.10 -0.52
C ARG A 34 -18.65 -22.48 -0.05
N ARG A 35 -18.93 -22.58 1.25
CA ARG A 35 -19.60 -23.72 1.86
C ARG A 35 -20.97 -23.23 2.30
N GLY A 36 -22.01 -23.53 1.46
CA GLY A 36 -23.31 -22.93 1.64
C GLY A 36 -23.23 -21.41 1.43
N THR A 37 -23.57 -20.63 2.45
CA THR A 37 -23.49 -19.16 2.43
C THR A 37 -22.18 -18.64 3.03
N THR A 38 -21.32 -19.53 3.55
CA THR A 38 -20.10 -19.15 4.26
C THR A 38 -18.92 -19.06 3.30
N ARG A 39 -18.19 -17.93 3.34
CA ARG A 39 -16.93 -17.77 2.63
C ARG A 39 -15.82 -18.53 3.35
N VAL A 40 -15.02 -19.25 2.56
CA VAL A 40 -13.88 -20.02 3.08
C VAL A 40 -12.64 -19.62 2.28
N TYR A 41 -11.67 -19.04 2.98
CA TYR A 41 -10.42 -18.57 2.38
C TYR A 41 -9.33 -19.62 2.52
N SER A 42 -8.53 -19.78 1.46
CA SER A 42 -7.42 -20.72 1.42
C SER A 42 -6.16 -20.12 2.03
N GLU A 43 -5.13 -20.95 2.23
CA GLU A 43 -3.79 -20.48 2.59
C GLU A 43 -3.22 -19.54 1.53
N ARG A 44 -3.51 -19.83 0.26
CA ARG A 44 -3.13 -18.95 -0.84
C ARG A 44 -3.75 -17.56 -0.68
N ASP A 45 -5.02 -17.50 -0.36
CA ASP A 45 -5.72 -16.22 -0.10
C ASP A 45 -5.07 -15.47 1.06
N ARG A 46 -4.74 -16.17 2.13
CA ARG A 46 -4.09 -15.57 3.29
C ARG A 46 -2.74 -14.96 2.93
N THR A 47 -1.93 -15.67 2.17
CA THR A 47 -0.62 -15.19 1.71
C THR A 47 -0.78 -13.97 0.80
N ARG A 48 -1.73 -14.02 -0.14
CA ARG A 48 -2.02 -12.90 -1.05
C ARG A 48 -2.47 -11.67 -0.28
N LEU A 49 -3.31 -11.84 0.72
CA LEU A 49 -3.75 -10.75 1.59
C LEU A 49 -2.56 -10.12 2.33
N LYS A 50 -1.70 -10.94 2.92
CA LYS A 50 -0.51 -10.50 3.63
C LYS A 50 0.39 -9.64 2.75
N LEU A 51 0.66 -10.12 1.53
CA LEU A 51 1.51 -9.40 0.57
C LEU A 51 0.86 -8.10 0.09
N THR A 52 -0.45 -8.10 -0.12
CA THR A 52 -1.20 -6.91 -0.51
C THR A 52 -1.12 -5.83 0.56
N LEU A 53 -1.33 -6.20 1.82
CA LEU A 53 -1.27 -5.25 2.94
C LEU A 53 0.13 -4.68 3.11
N ARG A 54 1.17 -5.47 2.90
CA ARG A 54 2.56 -4.99 2.90
C ARG A 54 2.81 -3.98 1.79
N GLY A 55 2.36 -4.29 0.58
CA GLY A 55 2.50 -3.39 -0.57
C GLY A 55 1.79 -2.06 -0.34
N LYS A 56 0.58 -2.10 0.18
CA LYS A 56 -0.17 -0.88 0.51
C LYS A 56 0.55 -0.04 1.57
N ARG A 57 1.18 -0.67 2.54
CA ARG A 57 1.96 0.02 3.58
C ARG A 57 3.17 0.74 2.99
N LEU A 58 3.73 0.21 1.90
CA LEU A 58 4.83 0.84 1.15
C LEU A 58 4.35 1.94 0.19
N GLY A 59 3.05 2.17 0.09
CA GLY A 59 2.48 3.19 -0.80
C GLY A 59 2.17 2.69 -2.21
N LEU A 60 2.22 1.39 -2.44
CA LEU A 60 1.85 0.82 -3.74
C LEU A 60 0.34 0.92 -3.95
N LYS A 61 -0.04 1.14 -5.20
CA LYS A 61 -1.44 1.08 -5.61
C LYS A 61 -1.92 -0.37 -5.60
N LEU A 62 -3.21 -0.57 -5.42
CA LEU A 62 -3.79 -1.91 -5.37
C LEU A 62 -3.52 -2.71 -6.65
N GLU A 63 -3.61 -2.07 -7.82
CA GLU A 63 -3.30 -2.71 -9.11
C GLU A 63 -1.85 -3.16 -9.18
N GLU A 64 -0.93 -2.38 -8.61
CA GLU A 64 0.49 -2.74 -8.55
C GLU A 64 0.73 -3.94 -7.65
N CYS A 65 0.05 -3.99 -6.51
CA CYS A 65 0.09 -5.15 -5.61
C CYS A 65 -0.42 -6.40 -6.32
N ARG A 66 -1.54 -6.29 -7.01
CA ARG A 66 -2.14 -7.41 -7.74
C ARG A 66 -1.21 -7.93 -8.85
N GLU A 67 -0.62 -7.03 -9.63
CA GLU A 67 0.34 -7.40 -10.67
C GLU A 67 1.48 -8.25 -10.11
N ILE A 68 2.07 -7.81 -9.00
CA ILE A 68 3.20 -8.50 -8.37
C ILE A 68 2.76 -9.85 -7.80
N ILE A 69 1.62 -9.88 -7.14
CA ILE A 69 1.09 -11.12 -6.52
C ILE A 69 0.76 -12.15 -7.60
N ASP A 70 0.19 -11.72 -8.72
CA ASP A 70 -0.20 -12.60 -9.82
C ASP A 70 1.03 -13.19 -10.56
N MET A 71 2.22 -12.63 -10.37
CA MET A 71 3.45 -13.19 -10.92
C MET A 71 3.90 -14.47 -10.19
N TYR A 72 3.36 -14.75 -9.01
CA TYR A 72 3.72 -15.94 -8.24
C TYR A 72 3.20 -17.19 -8.93
N ASP A 73 4.12 -18.12 -9.19
CA ASP A 73 3.81 -19.44 -9.76
C ASP A 73 4.40 -20.52 -8.86
N PRO A 74 3.55 -21.33 -8.20
CA PRO A 74 4.03 -22.40 -7.32
C PRO A 74 4.82 -23.49 -8.06
N ALA A 75 4.68 -23.61 -9.39
CA ALA A 75 5.45 -24.54 -10.20
C ALA A 75 6.88 -24.05 -10.47
N GLN A 76 7.14 -22.76 -10.26
CA GLN A 76 8.46 -22.15 -10.44
C GLN A 76 8.90 -21.50 -9.12
N PRO A 77 9.76 -22.16 -8.35
CA PRO A 77 10.21 -21.62 -7.07
C PRO A 77 11.07 -20.36 -7.17
N ASP A 78 11.59 -20.05 -8.36
CA ASP A 78 12.38 -18.84 -8.58
C ASP A 78 11.44 -17.63 -8.66
N ASP A 79 11.48 -16.77 -7.64
CA ASP A 79 10.70 -15.56 -7.53
C ASP A 79 11.46 -14.29 -7.94
N SER A 80 12.58 -14.45 -8.65
CA SER A 80 13.46 -13.33 -9.02
C SER A 80 12.74 -12.24 -9.81
N LEU A 81 11.89 -12.60 -10.78
CA LEU A 81 11.15 -11.62 -11.56
C LEU A 81 10.15 -10.83 -10.70
N GLN A 82 9.48 -11.52 -9.78
CA GLN A 82 8.56 -10.89 -8.84
C GLN A 82 9.28 -9.88 -7.94
N LEU A 83 10.44 -10.29 -7.41
CA LEU A 83 11.24 -9.43 -6.54
C LEU A 83 11.80 -8.22 -7.29
N LEU A 84 12.25 -8.41 -8.53
CA LEU A 84 12.72 -7.31 -9.37
C LEU A 84 11.60 -6.31 -9.66
N ARG A 85 10.40 -6.81 -9.96
CA ARG A 85 9.25 -5.94 -10.21
C ARG A 85 8.88 -5.12 -8.97
N LEU A 86 8.91 -5.75 -7.80
CA LEU A 86 8.69 -5.06 -6.53
C LEU A 86 9.74 -3.96 -6.31
N CYS A 87 11.00 -4.27 -6.55
CA CYS A 87 12.09 -3.29 -6.43
C CYS A 87 11.89 -2.09 -7.38
N GLU A 88 11.47 -2.33 -8.62
CA GLU A 88 11.16 -1.25 -9.57
C GLU A 88 10.07 -0.33 -9.05
N LYS A 89 8.99 -0.91 -8.53
CA LYS A 89 7.87 -0.14 -7.98
C LYS A 89 8.29 0.67 -6.75
N ILE A 90 9.09 0.09 -5.88
CA ILE A 90 9.63 0.79 -4.71
C ILE A 90 10.49 1.99 -5.15
N ARG A 91 11.34 1.80 -6.15
CA ARG A 91 12.18 2.89 -6.67
C ARG A 91 11.35 4.02 -7.25
N GLU A 92 10.31 3.72 -8.03
CA GLU A 92 9.41 4.72 -8.60
C GLU A 92 8.72 5.53 -7.50
N HIS A 93 8.17 4.86 -6.51
CA HIS A 93 7.46 5.51 -5.40
C HIS A 93 8.41 6.33 -4.53
N ARG A 94 9.62 5.82 -4.28
CA ARG A 94 10.65 6.55 -3.53
C ARG A 94 11.05 7.84 -4.24
N ALA A 95 11.29 7.77 -5.55
CA ALA A 95 11.62 8.95 -6.35
C ALA A 95 10.53 10.01 -6.29
N SER A 96 9.26 9.58 -6.39
CA SER A 96 8.12 10.48 -6.27
C SER A 96 8.05 11.15 -4.89
N LEU A 97 8.29 10.39 -3.81
CA LEU A 97 8.29 10.93 -2.45
C LEU A 97 9.43 11.92 -2.23
N LEU A 98 10.62 11.63 -2.76
CA LEU A 98 11.76 12.53 -2.65
C LEU A 98 11.50 13.86 -3.37
N THR A 99 10.84 13.81 -4.53
CA THR A 99 10.41 15.03 -5.24
C THR A 99 9.42 15.82 -4.40
N LYS A 100 8.46 15.17 -3.76
CA LYS A 100 7.47 15.83 -2.88
C LYS A 100 8.15 16.48 -1.68
N ILE A 101 9.14 15.83 -1.08
CA ILE A 101 9.91 16.41 0.03
C ILE A 101 10.60 17.68 -0.41
N LYS A 102 11.26 17.66 -1.57
CA LYS A 102 11.93 18.84 -2.13
C LYS A 102 10.95 19.98 -2.36
N ASP A 103 9.79 19.71 -2.95
CA ASP A 103 8.76 20.71 -3.19
C ASP A 103 8.25 21.31 -1.88
N ILE A 104 8.07 20.50 -0.85
CA ILE A 104 7.65 20.95 0.47
C ILE A 104 8.71 21.86 1.09
N GLU A 105 9.98 21.48 1.03
CA GLU A 105 11.10 22.27 1.55
C GLU A 105 11.18 23.63 0.85
N GLU A 106 11.04 23.65 -0.47
CA GLU A 106 11.05 24.89 -1.27
C GLU A 106 9.87 25.80 -0.88
N THR A 107 8.70 25.23 -0.66
CA THR A 107 7.51 25.98 -0.24
C THR A 107 7.69 26.57 1.15
N LEU A 108 8.22 25.80 2.09
CA LEU A 108 8.52 26.29 3.44
C LEU A 108 9.54 27.44 3.40
N GLN A 109 10.56 27.30 2.58
CA GLN A 109 11.55 28.35 2.42
C GLN A 109 10.94 29.65 1.85
N ALA A 110 10.07 29.53 0.86
CA ALA A 110 9.35 30.66 0.30
C ALA A 110 8.46 31.35 1.34
N MET A 111 7.79 30.56 2.19
CA MET A 111 7.00 31.09 3.30
C MET A 111 7.85 31.87 4.29
N ASP A 112 8.99 31.31 4.68
CA ASP A 112 9.93 31.96 5.61
C ASP A 112 10.42 33.28 5.05
N ASP A 113 10.77 33.34 3.76
CA ASP A 113 11.26 34.55 3.08
C ASP A 113 10.19 35.64 3.08
N VAL A 114 8.96 35.30 2.73
CA VAL A 114 7.86 36.28 2.68
C VAL A 114 7.50 36.75 4.10
N GLU A 115 7.43 35.85 5.05
CA GLU A 115 7.15 36.19 6.45
C GLU A 115 8.21 37.13 7.00
N GLY A 116 9.50 36.84 6.72
CA GLY A 116 10.59 37.68 7.14
C GLY A 116 10.49 39.12 6.60
N LYS A 117 10.13 39.25 5.33
CA LYS A 117 9.89 40.54 4.70
C LYS A 117 8.72 41.28 5.34
N CYS A 118 7.63 40.59 5.60
CA CYS A 118 6.44 41.15 6.25
C CYS A 118 6.78 41.66 7.66
N LEU A 119 7.48 40.84 8.45
CA LEU A 119 7.86 41.21 9.82
C LEU A 119 8.80 42.42 9.83
N SER A 120 9.79 42.48 8.92
CA SER A 120 10.69 43.61 8.79
C SER A 120 9.94 44.90 8.48
N LYS A 121 8.97 44.81 7.57
CA LYS A 121 8.13 45.97 7.20
C LYS A 121 7.23 46.42 8.35
N LEU A 122 6.65 45.46 9.08
CA LEU A 122 5.82 45.77 10.26
C LEU A 122 6.64 46.51 11.34
N ILE A 123 7.86 46.06 11.61
CA ILE A 123 8.76 46.67 12.58
C ILE A 123 9.06 48.12 12.17
N LYS A 124 9.38 48.37 10.90
CA LYS A 124 9.63 49.72 10.37
C LYS A 124 8.39 50.62 10.52
N ASN A 125 7.21 50.08 10.31
CA ASN A 125 5.96 50.87 10.40
C ASN A 125 5.61 51.22 11.84
N VAL A 126 6.10 50.48 12.83
CA VAL A 126 5.85 50.71 14.26
C VAL A 126 6.89 51.63 14.88
N ALA A 127 8.10 51.67 14.31
CA ALA A 127 9.21 52.47 14.82
C ALA A 127 9.04 53.98 14.59
#